data_266d0a5e32e81fc492975356f856f93f
#
_entry.id   266d0a5e32e81fc492975356f856f93f
#
_cell.length_a   1.000
_cell.length_b   1.000
_cell.length_c   1.000
_cell.angle_alpha   90.00
_cell.angle_beta   90.00
_cell.angle_gamma   90.00
#
_symmetry.space_group_name_H-M   'P 1'
#
loop_
_entity.id
_entity.type
_entity.pdbx_description
1 polymer ?
#
loop_
_entity_poly.entity_id
_entity_poly.type
_entity_poly.pdbx_seq_one_letter_code
_entity_poly.pdbx_strand_id
1 'polypeptide(L)'
;ASPYGTEVCGMIASSLAQAGITVVSGMAFGIDSIAHTSALDAGGSTIAVLGSGIDNASMTPREHEPLGRRIDGPKGLIISEYAPGSPATKGSYPARNRIISGISQATIIVEADIKSGSLITAKCALDQGRDVYAVPGSIFWPRSEGTNWLIAQGAHPLLHIEEIVERINGTQPSLLESPVNPAPNNDSLEERIVTLLSQRGPLHMDAIVETLTCSAPEA
;
A
#
# COMPACT_ATOMS: atom_id res chain seq x y z
N ALA A 1 10.19 -6.82 0.01
CA ALA A 1 9.91 -5.39 -0.03
C ALA A 1 11.18 -4.60 0.27
N SER A 2 11.29 -3.38 -0.26
CA SER A 2 12.29 -2.41 0.17
C SER A 2 11.85 -1.73 1.47
N PRO A 3 12.74 -0.98 2.17
CA PRO A 3 12.33 -0.15 3.31
C PRO A 3 11.22 0.84 2.93
N TYR A 4 11.35 1.52 1.79
CA TYR A 4 10.32 2.41 1.25
C TYR A 4 8.99 1.68 1.01
N GLY A 5 9.00 0.55 0.30
CA GLY A 5 7.79 -0.22 0.04
C GLY A 5 7.15 -0.78 1.31
N THR A 6 7.95 -1.13 2.32
CA THR A 6 7.46 -1.56 3.63
C THR A 6 6.71 -0.44 4.33
N GLU A 7 7.29 0.74 4.40
CA GLU A 7 6.71 1.91 5.04
C GLU A 7 5.43 2.35 4.32
N VAL A 8 5.49 2.54 3.01
CA VAL A 8 4.34 2.98 2.20
C VAL A 8 3.20 1.96 2.25
N CYS A 9 3.51 0.65 2.14
CA CYS A 9 2.50 -0.40 2.25
C CYS A 9 1.83 -0.39 3.62
N GLY A 10 2.62 -0.22 4.69
CA GLY A 10 2.12 -0.14 6.06
C GLY A 10 1.14 1.03 6.25
N MET A 11 1.52 2.23 5.78
CA MET A 11 0.65 3.40 5.82
C MET A 11 -0.65 3.18 5.05
N ILE A 12 -0.56 2.73 3.79
CA ILE A 12 -1.73 2.49 2.95
C ILE A 12 -2.68 1.50 3.61
N ALA A 13 -2.17 0.32 4.01
CA ALA A 13 -3.00 -0.72 4.59
C ALA A 13 -3.65 -0.31 5.91
N SER A 14 -2.92 0.42 6.76
CA SER A 14 -3.46 0.95 8.02
C SER A 14 -4.55 1.99 7.79
N SER A 15 -4.34 2.94 6.87
CA SER A 15 -5.32 3.98 6.56
C SER A 15 -6.60 3.39 5.96
N LEU A 16 -6.48 2.45 5.02
CA LEU A 16 -7.63 1.75 4.45
C LEU A 16 -8.41 0.98 5.52
N ALA A 17 -7.70 0.27 6.39
CA ALA A 17 -8.29 -0.49 7.49
C ALA A 17 -9.03 0.40 8.49
N GLN A 18 -8.46 1.55 8.85
CA GLN A 18 -9.09 2.55 9.72
C GLN A 18 -10.34 3.18 9.09
N ALA A 19 -10.35 3.32 7.77
CA ALA A 19 -11.52 3.76 7.01
C ALA A 19 -12.59 2.65 6.81
N GLY A 20 -12.41 1.47 7.41
CA GLY A 20 -13.34 0.35 7.28
C GLY A 20 -13.24 -0.43 5.97
N ILE A 21 -12.20 -0.18 5.17
CA ILE A 21 -11.98 -0.85 3.89
C ILE A 21 -11.18 -2.14 4.13
N THR A 22 -11.68 -3.26 3.61
CA THR A 22 -11.02 -4.56 3.73
C THR A 22 -9.82 -4.66 2.79
N VAL A 23 -8.66 -5.00 3.33
CA VAL A 23 -7.43 -5.22 2.56
C VAL A 23 -7.38 -6.66 2.06
N VAL A 24 -7.25 -6.85 0.73
CA VAL A 24 -7.16 -8.16 0.09
C VAL A 24 -5.77 -8.36 -0.47
N SER A 25 -5.10 -9.47 -0.14
CA SER A 25 -3.79 -9.80 -0.71
C SER A 25 -3.53 -11.31 -0.72
N GLY A 26 -2.32 -11.71 -1.10
CA GLY A 26 -2.00 -13.11 -1.39
C GLY A 26 -1.13 -13.83 -0.36
N MET A 27 -0.80 -13.21 0.75
CA MET A 27 0.04 -13.77 1.80
C MET A 27 1.47 -14.16 1.35
N ALA A 28 1.94 -13.64 0.21
CA ALA A 28 3.33 -13.81 -0.22
C ALA A 28 4.31 -13.03 0.68
N PHE A 29 5.60 -13.34 0.56
CA PHE A 29 6.63 -12.55 1.25
C PHE A 29 6.64 -11.09 0.78
N GLY A 30 6.87 -10.18 1.71
CA GLY A 30 7.05 -8.75 1.42
C GLY A 30 5.74 -7.97 1.49
N ILE A 31 5.32 -7.32 0.41
CA ILE A 31 4.18 -6.39 0.40
C ILE A 31 2.90 -7.06 0.91
N ASP A 32 2.60 -8.29 0.50
CA ASP A 32 1.37 -8.98 0.91
C ASP A 32 1.31 -9.17 2.43
N SER A 33 2.38 -9.69 3.03
CA SER A 33 2.42 -9.94 4.48
C SER A 33 2.38 -8.64 5.29
N ILE A 34 3.01 -7.56 4.79
CA ILE A 34 2.96 -6.24 5.40
C ILE A 34 1.53 -5.70 5.34
N ALA A 35 0.87 -5.79 4.19
CA ALA A 35 -0.51 -5.32 4.01
C ALA A 35 -1.48 -6.01 4.99
N HIS A 36 -1.41 -7.35 5.10
CA HIS A 36 -2.24 -8.09 6.06
C HIS A 36 -1.95 -7.70 7.51
N THR A 37 -0.66 -7.65 7.87
CA THR A 37 -0.23 -7.33 9.24
C THR A 37 -0.69 -5.94 9.63
N SER A 38 -0.44 -4.93 8.79
CA SER A 38 -0.78 -3.53 9.06
C SER A 38 -2.29 -3.30 9.14
N ALA A 39 -3.07 -3.99 8.29
CA ALA A 39 -4.53 -3.93 8.35
C ALA A 39 -5.07 -4.49 9.68
N LEU A 40 -4.56 -5.64 10.13
CA LEU A 40 -4.95 -6.25 11.40
C LEU A 40 -4.49 -5.42 12.61
N ASP A 41 -3.25 -4.89 12.58
CA ASP A 41 -2.70 -4.06 13.65
C ASP A 41 -3.48 -2.74 13.80
N ALA A 42 -3.99 -2.19 12.70
CA ALA A 42 -4.90 -1.05 12.69
C ALA A 42 -6.34 -1.39 13.12
N GLY A 43 -6.62 -2.65 13.45
CA GLY A 43 -7.93 -3.11 13.89
C GLY A 43 -8.95 -3.27 12.77
N GLY A 44 -8.54 -3.25 11.51
CA GLY A 44 -9.41 -3.46 10.34
C GLY A 44 -9.49 -4.93 9.91
N SER A 45 -10.04 -5.15 8.72
CA SER A 45 -10.28 -6.48 8.16
C SER A 45 -9.36 -6.79 6.99
N THR A 46 -9.01 -8.08 6.83
CA THR A 46 -8.19 -8.52 5.71
C THR A 46 -8.62 -9.89 5.17
N ILE A 47 -8.43 -10.09 3.85
CA ILE A 47 -8.71 -11.36 3.18
C ILE A 47 -7.42 -11.85 2.51
N ALA A 48 -6.97 -13.05 2.89
CA ALA A 48 -5.87 -13.73 2.22
C ALA A 48 -6.41 -14.71 1.18
N VAL A 49 -6.00 -14.54 -0.07
CA VAL A 49 -6.31 -15.49 -1.13
C VAL A 49 -5.08 -16.36 -1.35
N LEU A 50 -5.19 -17.67 -1.23
CA LEU A 50 -4.06 -18.58 -1.34
C LEU A 50 -3.96 -19.24 -2.73
N GLY A 51 -2.72 -19.53 -3.15
CA GLY A 51 -2.43 -20.38 -4.32
C GLY A 51 -2.20 -21.85 -3.95
N SER A 52 -2.63 -22.26 -2.76
CA SER A 52 -2.56 -23.62 -2.19
C SER A 52 -3.85 -23.95 -1.46
N GLY A 53 -4.00 -25.16 -0.93
CA GLY A 53 -5.05 -25.47 0.04
C GLY A 53 -4.98 -24.58 1.28
N ILE A 54 -6.10 -24.43 1.98
CA ILE A 54 -6.23 -23.58 3.18
C ILE A 54 -5.80 -24.27 4.48
N ASP A 55 -5.54 -25.58 4.43
CA ASP A 55 -5.09 -26.35 5.58
C ASP A 55 -3.65 -26.00 5.97
N ASN A 56 -3.31 -26.12 7.24
CA ASN A 56 -1.99 -25.76 7.77
C ASN A 56 -0.82 -26.46 7.06
N ALA A 57 -1.04 -27.70 6.55
CA ALA A 57 0.01 -28.46 5.86
C ALA A 57 0.31 -27.92 4.47
N SER A 58 -0.66 -27.32 3.80
CA SER A 58 -0.59 -26.80 2.43
C SER A 58 -0.31 -25.30 2.37
N MET A 59 -0.58 -24.57 3.47
CA MET A 59 -0.41 -23.12 3.53
C MET A 59 1.03 -22.72 3.20
N THR A 60 1.18 -21.80 2.27
CA THR A 60 2.49 -21.35 1.76
C THR A 60 2.51 -19.82 1.65
N PRO A 61 3.60 -19.15 2.10
CA PRO A 61 4.81 -19.72 2.70
C PRO A 61 4.58 -20.16 4.16
N ARG A 62 5.30 -21.22 4.60
CA ARG A 62 5.15 -21.78 5.96
C ARG A 62 5.53 -20.77 7.06
N GLU A 63 6.47 -19.89 6.78
CA GLU A 63 6.90 -18.83 7.69
C GLU A 63 5.76 -17.86 8.02
N HIS A 64 4.74 -17.79 7.17
CA HIS A 64 3.55 -16.96 7.39
C HIS A 64 2.41 -17.71 8.12
N GLU A 65 2.63 -18.93 8.60
CA GLU A 65 1.63 -19.66 9.40
C GLU A 65 1.14 -18.83 10.62
N PRO A 66 2.00 -18.13 11.39
CA PRO A 66 1.52 -17.27 12.46
C PRO A 66 0.62 -16.12 11.95
N LEU A 67 0.93 -15.54 10.80
CA LEU A 67 0.10 -14.55 10.15
C LEU A 67 -1.23 -15.15 9.68
N GLY A 68 -1.18 -16.33 9.08
CA GLY A 68 -2.37 -17.08 8.68
C GLY A 68 -3.35 -17.29 9.85
N ARG A 69 -2.85 -17.70 11.03
CA ARG A 69 -3.67 -17.83 12.23
C ARG A 69 -4.29 -16.52 12.71
N ARG A 70 -3.59 -15.40 12.54
CA ARG A 70 -4.14 -14.07 12.84
C ARG A 70 -5.23 -13.67 11.85
N ILE A 71 -5.05 -14.01 10.55
CA ILE A 71 -6.04 -13.74 9.50
C ILE A 71 -7.27 -14.64 9.68
N ASP A 72 -7.11 -15.89 10.13
CA ASP A 72 -8.23 -16.81 10.44
C ASP A 72 -8.97 -16.44 11.75
N GLY A 73 -8.90 -15.18 12.14
CA GLY A 73 -9.55 -14.62 13.30
C GLY A 73 -10.82 -13.83 12.95
N PRO A 74 -11.41 -13.11 13.92
CA PRO A 74 -12.71 -12.45 13.76
C PRO A 74 -12.73 -11.30 12.75
N LYS A 75 -11.57 -10.81 12.33
CA LYS A 75 -11.41 -9.70 11.36
C LYS A 75 -10.71 -10.13 10.07
N GLY A 76 -10.62 -11.40 9.81
CA GLY A 76 -9.95 -11.89 8.62
C GLY A 76 -10.66 -13.08 8.00
N LEU A 77 -10.23 -13.41 6.78
CA LEU A 77 -10.73 -14.54 6.01
C LEU A 77 -9.59 -15.11 5.17
N ILE A 78 -9.47 -16.42 5.14
CA ILE A 78 -8.59 -17.12 4.20
C ILE A 78 -9.45 -17.86 3.18
N ILE A 79 -9.20 -17.62 1.89
CA ILE A 79 -9.90 -18.28 0.81
C ILE A 79 -8.93 -18.91 -0.19
N SER A 80 -9.39 -19.95 -0.86
CA SER A 80 -8.66 -20.62 -1.95
C SER A 80 -9.60 -21.33 -2.91
N GLU A 81 -9.19 -21.47 -4.17
CA GLU A 81 -9.84 -22.36 -5.16
C GLU A 81 -9.27 -23.80 -5.11
N TYR A 82 -8.21 -24.01 -4.33
CA TYR A 82 -7.54 -25.33 -4.23
C TYR A 82 -8.08 -26.13 -3.05
N ALA A 83 -8.31 -27.41 -3.29
CA ALA A 83 -8.76 -28.32 -2.24
C ALA A 83 -7.72 -28.40 -1.09
N PRO A 84 -8.15 -28.71 0.15
CA PRO A 84 -7.23 -29.03 1.23
C PRO A 84 -6.23 -30.12 0.81
N GLY A 85 -4.99 -30.01 1.24
CA GLY A 85 -3.91 -30.90 0.83
C GLY A 85 -3.20 -30.52 -0.48
N SER A 86 -3.70 -29.53 -1.23
CA SER A 86 -3.09 -29.12 -2.49
C SER A 86 -1.89 -28.19 -2.26
N PRO A 87 -0.67 -28.57 -2.68
CA PRO A 87 0.50 -27.72 -2.56
C PRO A 87 0.44 -26.55 -3.56
N ALA A 88 1.06 -25.43 -3.21
CA ALA A 88 1.25 -24.34 -4.14
C ALA A 88 2.21 -24.73 -5.28
N THR A 89 1.94 -24.24 -6.47
CA THR A 89 2.77 -24.40 -7.66
C THR A 89 3.15 -23.07 -8.27
N LYS A 90 4.15 -23.03 -9.16
CA LYS A 90 4.51 -21.79 -9.86
C LYS A 90 3.34 -21.19 -10.66
N GLY A 91 2.43 -22.02 -11.16
CA GLY A 91 1.26 -21.58 -11.91
C GLY A 91 0.09 -21.14 -11.04
N SER A 92 -0.02 -21.65 -9.79
CA SER A 92 -1.15 -21.35 -8.92
C SER A 92 -1.11 -19.90 -8.38
N TYR A 93 0.07 -19.30 -8.24
CA TYR A 93 0.20 -17.92 -7.79
C TYR A 93 -0.37 -16.91 -8.79
N PRO A 94 0.01 -16.94 -10.09
CA PRO A 94 -0.61 -16.07 -11.09
C PRO A 94 -2.10 -16.35 -11.27
N ALA A 95 -2.51 -17.61 -11.27
CA ALA A 95 -3.91 -18.00 -11.41
C ALA A 95 -4.79 -17.43 -10.30
N ARG A 96 -4.30 -17.44 -9.05
CA ARG A 96 -4.97 -16.89 -7.89
C ARG A 96 -5.13 -15.37 -7.95
N ASN A 97 -4.17 -14.64 -8.55
CA ASN A 97 -4.16 -13.18 -8.54
C ASN A 97 -5.43 -12.55 -9.15
N ARG A 98 -6.08 -13.25 -10.11
CA ARG A 98 -7.37 -12.81 -10.66
C ARG A 98 -8.49 -12.75 -9.61
N ILE A 99 -8.39 -13.56 -8.54
CA ILE A 99 -9.38 -13.54 -7.46
C ILE A 99 -9.12 -12.32 -6.58
N ILE A 100 -7.85 -12.02 -6.26
CA ILE A 100 -7.48 -10.84 -5.48
C ILE A 100 -8.07 -9.59 -6.14
N SER A 101 -7.77 -9.37 -7.42
CA SER A 101 -8.31 -8.21 -8.16
C SER A 101 -9.82 -8.28 -8.34
N GLY A 102 -10.38 -9.47 -8.60
CA GLY A 102 -11.80 -9.66 -8.88
C GLY A 102 -12.73 -9.31 -7.72
N ILE A 103 -12.34 -9.63 -6.49
CA ILE A 103 -13.12 -9.31 -5.27
C ILE A 103 -12.81 -7.92 -4.71
N SER A 104 -11.82 -7.22 -5.29
CA SER A 104 -11.44 -5.87 -4.88
C SER A 104 -12.10 -4.82 -5.76
N GLN A 105 -12.39 -3.65 -5.20
CA GLN A 105 -12.88 -2.49 -5.95
C GLN A 105 -11.75 -1.79 -6.69
N ALA A 106 -10.55 -1.76 -6.09
CA ALA A 106 -9.34 -1.21 -6.66
C ALA A 106 -8.13 -2.09 -6.33
N THR A 107 -7.09 -2.01 -7.16
CA THR A 107 -5.83 -2.73 -6.96
C THR A 107 -4.69 -1.73 -6.83
N ILE A 108 -3.91 -1.82 -5.76
CA ILE A 108 -2.78 -0.94 -5.49
C ILE A 108 -1.48 -1.72 -5.67
N ILE A 109 -0.60 -1.27 -6.54
CA ILE A 109 0.74 -1.81 -6.74
C ILE A 109 1.75 -0.91 -6.05
N VAL A 110 2.30 -1.39 -4.93
CA VAL A 110 3.23 -0.62 -4.09
C VAL A 110 4.65 -0.64 -4.65
N GLU A 111 5.13 -1.82 -5.04
CA GLU A 111 6.42 -2.04 -5.67
C GLU A 111 6.31 -3.10 -6.75
N ALA A 112 7.00 -2.90 -7.86
CA ALA A 112 7.16 -3.88 -8.91
C ALA A 112 8.43 -3.60 -9.71
N ASP A 113 9.26 -4.61 -9.94
CA ASP A 113 10.14 -4.59 -11.10
C ASP A 113 9.36 -4.99 -12.36
N ILE A 114 9.97 -4.84 -13.54
CA ILE A 114 9.29 -5.10 -14.83
C ILE A 114 8.89 -6.58 -15.02
N LYS A 115 9.41 -7.49 -14.22
CA LYS A 115 9.10 -8.93 -14.25
C LYS A 115 8.29 -9.39 -13.03
N SER A 116 7.83 -8.46 -12.21
CA SER A 116 7.10 -8.77 -10.99
C SER A 116 5.75 -9.45 -11.27
N GLY A 117 5.42 -10.46 -10.46
CA GLY A 117 4.09 -11.08 -10.47
C GLY A 117 2.94 -10.13 -10.12
N SER A 118 3.22 -9.01 -9.45
CA SER A 118 2.22 -7.97 -9.16
C SER A 118 1.70 -7.27 -10.42
N LEU A 119 2.50 -7.21 -11.51
CA LEU A 119 2.04 -6.71 -12.81
C LEU A 119 0.97 -7.63 -13.43
N ILE A 120 1.00 -8.93 -13.13
CA ILE A 120 -0.07 -9.86 -13.53
C ILE A 120 -1.37 -9.52 -12.81
N THR A 121 -1.29 -9.19 -11.52
CA THR A 121 -2.46 -8.74 -10.74
C THR A 121 -3.03 -7.43 -11.30
N ALA A 122 -2.18 -6.47 -11.63
CA ALA A 122 -2.60 -5.22 -12.26
C ALA A 122 -3.30 -5.47 -13.60
N LYS A 123 -2.76 -6.36 -14.44
CA LYS A 123 -3.40 -6.74 -15.70
C LYS A 123 -4.77 -7.40 -15.46
N CYS A 124 -4.87 -8.35 -14.53
CA CYS A 124 -6.16 -8.97 -14.17
C CYS A 124 -7.17 -7.92 -13.72
N ALA A 125 -6.75 -6.93 -12.92
CA ALA A 125 -7.62 -5.84 -12.48
C ALA A 125 -8.16 -5.03 -13.66
N LEU A 126 -7.30 -4.64 -14.61
CA LEU A 126 -7.70 -3.92 -15.82
C LEU A 126 -8.65 -4.74 -16.70
N ASP A 127 -8.34 -6.02 -16.93
CA ASP A 127 -9.20 -6.94 -17.70
C ASP A 127 -10.58 -7.12 -17.04
N GLN A 128 -10.68 -6.91 -15.74
CA GLN A 128 -11.92 -6.97 -14.94
C GLN A 128 -12.62 -5.61 -14.77
N GLY A 129 -12.11 -4.55 -15.41
CA GLY A 129 -12.66 -3.19 -15.29
C GLY A 129 -12.50 -2.58 -13.89
N ARG A 130 -11.44 -2.98 -13.15
CA ARG A 130 -11.10 -2.44 -11.83
C ARG A 130 -10.07 -1.34 -11.96
N ASP A 131 -10.15 -0.35 -11.07
CA ASP A 131 -9.15 0.69 -10.99
C ASP A 131 -7.81 0.13 -10.54
N VAL A 132 -6.73 0.61 -11.17
CA VAL A 132 -5.36 0.28 -10.81
C VAL A 132 -4.65 1.55 -10.35
N TYR A 133 -4.12 1.49 -9.15
CA TYR A 133 -3.25 2.52 -8.57
C TYR A 133 -1.83 1.99 -8.48
N ALA A 134 -0.86 2.84 -8.73
CA ALA A 134 0.55 2.50 -8.60
C ALA A 134 1.28 3.58 -7.79
N VAL A 135 2.08 3.14 -6.83
CA VAL A 135 2.90 4.04 -6.02
C VAL A 135 4.07 4.53 -6.86
N PRO A 136 4.22 5.85 -7.08
CA PRO A 136 5.38 6.40 -7.78
C PRO A 136 6.66 6.12 -7.01
N GLY A 137 7.77 6.00 -7.73
CA GLY A 137 9.06 5.82 -7.10
C GLY A 137 10.20 6.31 -7.97
N SER A 138 11.42 6.25 -7.43
CA SER A 138 12.61 6.72 -8.14
C SER A 138 12.81 5.95 -9.45
N ILE A 139 13.09 6.69 -10.53
CA ILE A 139 13.41 6.11 -11.84
C ILE A 139 14.74 5.32 -11.84
N PHE A 140 15.56 5.48 -10.80
CA PHE A 140 16.81 4.76 -10.62
C PHE A 140 16.65 3.45 -9.85
N TRP A 141 15.47 3.17 -9.33
CA TRP A 141 15.22 1.98 -8.52
C TRP A 141 14.48 0.91 -9.32
N PRO A 142 15.07 -0.28 -9.48
CA PRO A 142 14.43 -1.36 -10.23
C PRO A 142 13.04 -1.75 -9.72
N ARG A 143 12.80 -1.62 -8.40
CA ARG A 143 11.50 -1.94 -7.77
C ARG A 143 10.41 -0.91 -8.05
N SER A 144 10.76 0.24 -8.61
CA SER A 144 9.80 1.26 -9.05
C SER A 144 9.58 1.25 -10.56
N GLU A 145 10.38 0.47 -11.30
CA GLU A 145 10.29 0.42 -12.76
C GLU A 145 8.89 -0.03 -13.22
N GLY A 146 8.37 -1.10 -12.62
CA GLY A 146 7.04 -1.63 -12.94
C GLY A 146 5.90 -0.72 -12.53
N THR A 147 5.97 -0.07 -11.36
CA THR A 147 4.93 0.88 -10.93
C THR A 147 4.94 2.15 -11.77
N ASN A 148 6.11 2.70 -12.08
CA ASN A 148 6.23 3.84 -12.98
C ASN A 148 5.78 3.49 -14.41
N TRP A 149 6.07 2.27 -14.88
CA TRP A 149 5.54 1.79 -16.16
C TRP A 149 4.02 1.69 -16.15
N LEU A 150 3.40 1.16 -15.09
CA LEU A 150 1.94 1.13 -14.96
C LEU A 150 1.33 2.54 -15.03
N ILE A 151 1.93 3.51 -14.36
CA ILE A 151 1.49 4.92 -14.42
C ILE A 151 1.58 5.44 -15.86
N ALA A 152 2.68 5.16 -16.57
CA ALA A 152 2.83 5.53 -17.98
C ALA A 152 1.81 4.84 -18.91
N GLN A 153 1.26 3.68 -18.50
CA GLN A 153 0.18 2.97 -19.21
C GLN A 153 -1.23 3.43 -18.79
N GLY A 154 -1.35 4.41 -17.90
CA GLY A 154 -2.64 5.00 -17.50
C GLY A 154 -3.16 4.52 -16.15
N ALA A 155 -2.40 3.77 -15.36
CA ALA A 155 -2.75 3.53 -13.97
C ALA A 155 -2.69 4.85 -13.18
N HIS A 156 -3.57 4.99 -12.19
CA HIS A 156 -3.60 6.17 -11.34
C HIS A 156 -2.36 6.22 -10.45
N PRO A 157 -1.56 7.29 -10.46
CA PRO A 157 -0.51 7.46 -9.47
C PRO A 157 -1.14 7.63 -8.08
N LEU A 158 -0.70 6.85 -7.11
CA LEU A 158 -1.15 7.02 -5.74
C LEU A 158 -0.31 8.09 -5.06
N LEU A 159 -0.85 9.30 -4.97
CA LEU A 159 -0.22 10.45 -4.32
C LEU A 159 -0.78 10.68 -2.91
N HIS A 160 -2.08 10.46 -2.75
CA HIS A 160 -2.80 10.64 -1.49
C HIS A 160 -3.72 9.44 -1.25
N ILE A 161 -3.66 8.86 -0.05
CA ILE A 161 -4.45 7.66 0.30
C ILE A 161 -5.93 8.01 0.41
N GLU A 162 -6.22 9.22 0.83
CA GLU A 162 -7.55 9.77 1.01
C GLU A 162 -8.39 9.69 -0.28
N GLU A 163 -7.77 9.87 -1.44
CA GLU A 163 -8.43 9.77 -2.75
C GLU A 163 -9.05 8.38 -2.98
N ILE A 164 -8.35 7.31 -2.57
CA ILE A 164 -8.88 5.94 -2.67
C ILE A 164 -10.01 5.74 -1.66
N VAL A 165 -9.84 6.21 -0.43
CA VAL A 165 -10.85 6.09 0.64
C VAL A 165 -12.15 6.77 0.21
N GLU A 166 -12.08 7.99 -0.29
CA GLU A 166 -13.23 8.74 -0.79
C GLU A 166 -13.90 8.05 -1.97
N ARG A 167 -13.11 7.57 -2.94
CA ARG A 167 -13.63 6.87 -4.11
C ARG A 167 -14.36 5.56 -3.75
N ILE A 168 -13.81 4.77 -2.81
CA ILE A 168 -14.43 3.51 -2.39
C ILE A 168 -15.69 3.76 -1.56
N ASN A 169 -15.68 4.75 -0.69
CA ASN A 169 -16.81 5.10 0.16
C ASN A 169 -17.91 5.88 -0.57
N GLY A 170 -17.71 6.21 -1.85
CA GLY A 170 -18.70 6.95 -2.66
C GLY A 170 -18.82 8.42 -2.28
N THR A 171 -17.87 8.95 -1.52
CA THR A 171 -17.77 10.38 -1.24
C THR A 171 -17.16 11.04 -2.48
N GLN A 172 -17.91 11.87 -3.17
CA GLN A 172 -17.38 12.61 -4.32
C GLN A 172 -16.31 13.58 -3.82
N PRO A 173 -15.06 13.53 -4.34
CA PRO A 173 -14.05 14.50 -3.94
C PRO A 173 -14.60 15.90 -4.20
N SER A 174 -14.56 16.76 -3.18
CA SER A 174 -14.89 18.16 -3.37
C SER A 174 -13.81 18.78 -4.27
N LEU A 175 -14.16 19.08 -5.49
CA LEU A 175 -13.27 19.77 -6.45
C LEU A 175 -12.89 21.20 -5.99
N LEU A 176 -13.37 21.62 -4.83
CA LEU A 176 -13.19 22.97 -4.27
C LEU A 176 -12.35 23.00 -2.98
N GLU A 177 -11.95 21.87 -2.45
CA GLU A 177 -11.02 21.82 -1.33
C GLU A 177 -9.59 21.63 -1.87
N SER A 178 -8.96 22.74 -2.22
CA SER A 178 -7.50 22.83 -2.09
C SER A 178 -7.15 22.41 -0.66
N PRO A 179 -6.05 21.65 -0.42
CA PRO A 179 -5.64 21.34 0.94
C PRO A 179 -5.53 22.67 1.70
N VAL A 180 -6.51 22.94 2.54
CA VAL A 180 -6.41 24.01 3.52
C VAL A 180 -5.38 23.47 4.50
N ASN A 181 -4.11 23.80 4.25
CA ASN A 181 -3.15 23.82 5.34
C ASN A 181 -3.81 24.62 6.46
N PRO A 182 -4.05 24.05 7.64
CA PRO A 182 -4.46 24.83 8.77
C PRO A 182 -3.46 25.98 8.86
N ALA A 183 -3.96 27.20 8.90
CA ALA A 183 -3.10 28.37 8.98
C ALA A 183 -2.15 28.13 10.17
N PRO A 184 -0.83 28.13 9.97
CA PRO A 184 0.09 27.88 11.04
C PRO A 184 -0.12 28.96 12.08
N ASN A 185 -0.34 28.57 13.32
CA ASN A 185 -0.19 29.45 14.47
C ASN A 185 1.31 29.77 14.54
N ASN A 186 1.71 30.90 13.98
CA ASN A 186 3.08 31.26 13.61
C ASN A 186 3.99 31.63 14.80
N ASP A 187 3.80 31.05 15.98
CA ASP A 187 4.50 31.53 17.19
C ASP A 187 5.64 30.63 17.69
N SER A 188 5.77 29.37 17.23
CA SER A 188 6.91 28.55 17.65
C SER A 188 7.96 28.37 16.52
N LEU A 189 9.23 28.36 16.91
CA LEU A 189 10.35 28.12 15.97
C LEU A 189 10.22 26.74 15.31
N GLU A 190 9.76 25.74 16.07
CA GLU A 190 9.55 24.37 15.61
C GLU A 190 8.54 24.30 14.45
N GLU A 191 7.41 25.02 14.56
CA GLU A 191 6.39 25.09 13.50
C GLU A 191 6.92 25.79 12.25
N ARG A 192 7.72 26.81 12.40
CA ARG A 192 8.37 27.53 11.30
C ARG A 192 9.38 26.63 10.57
N ILE A 193 10.14 25.79 11.30
CA ILE A 193 11.06 24.81 10.74
C ILE A 193 10.28 23.74 9.97
N VAL A 194 9.24 23.16 10.55
CA VAL A 194 8.39 22.15 9.90
C VAL A 194 7.76 22.69 8.62
N THR A 195 7.23 23.90 8.65
CA THR A 195 6.65 24.57 7.48
C THR A 195 7.69 24.78 6.38
N LEU A 196 8.90 25.23 6.73
CA LEU A 196 9.99 25.44 5.78
C LEU A 196 10.42 24.13 5.10
N LEU A 197 10.57 23.05 5.89
CA LEU A 197 10.95 21.74 5.39
C LEU A 197 9.86 21.12 4.51
N SER A 198 8.59 21.34 4.86
CA SER A 198 7.44 20.87 4.06
C SER A 198 7.37 21.55 2.69
N GLN A 199 7.76 22.82 2.61
CA GLN A 199 7.73 23.59 1.35
C GLN A 199 8.95 23.40 0.46
N ARG A 200 10.13 23.19 1.04
CA ARG A 200 11.41 23.15 0.31
C ARG A 200 12.10 21.79 0.30
N GLY A 201 11.53 20.80 1.02
CA GLY A 201 12.15 19.50 1.21
C GLY A 201 13.35 19.54 2.19
N PRO A 202 14.20 18.50 2.21
CA PRO A 202 15.36 18.43 3.11
C PRO A 202 16.32 19.59 2.86
N LEU A 203 16.68 20.32 3.92
CA LEU A 203 17.60 21.45 3.89
C LEU A 203 18.77 21.21 4.83
N HIS A 204 19.93 21.77 4.50
CA HIS A 204 21.07 21.81 5.41
C HIS A 204 20.78 22.78 6.58
N MET A 205 21.33 22.47 7.77
CA MET A 205 21.11 23.28 8.98
C MET A 205 21.40 24.77 8.76
N ASP A 206 22.49 25.10 8.07
CA ASP A 206 22.86 26.49 7.79
C ASP A 206 21.80 27.23 6.99
N ALA A 207 21.15 26.55 6.03
CA ALA A 207 20.06 27.14 5.23
C ALA A 207 18.79 27.37 6.06
N ILE A 208 18.52 26.53 7.05
CA ILE A 208 17.41 26.72 8.01
C ILE A 208 17.68 27.91 8.89
N VAL A 209 18.89 27.98 9.49
CA VAL A 209 19.34 29.10 10.34
C VAL A 209 19.25 30.43 9.59
N GLU A 210 19.75 30.50 8.36
CA GLU A 210 19.74 31.70 7.53
C GLU A 210 18.31 32.13 7.15
N THR A 211 17.47 31.16 6.78
CA THR A 211 16.09 31.46 6.34
C THR A 211 15.18 31.89 7.48
N LEU A 212 15.34 31.29 8.67
CA LEU A 212 14.50 31.58 9.83
C LEU A 212 15.08 32.65 10.76
N THR A 213 16.30 33.13 10.47
CA THR A 213 17.01 34.13 11.29
C THR A 213 17.12 33.70 12.77
N CYS A 214 17.39 32.41 13.03
CA CYS A 214 17.58 31.85 14.34
C CYS A 214 19.06 31.46 14.58
N SER A 215 19.41 31.15 15.81
CA SER A 215 20.75 30.62 16.10
C SER A 215 20.82 29.10 15.82
N ALA A 216 21.99 28.59 15.42
CA ALA A 216 22.17 27.17 15.16
C ALA A 216 21.81 26.23 16.37
N PRO A 217 21.98 26.64 17.65
CA PRO A 217 21.48 25.86 18.79
C PRO A 217 19.97 25.84 18.99
N GLU A 218 19.24 26.73 18.29
CA GLU A 218 17.76 26.84 18.38
C GLU A 218 17.05 26.15 17.22
N ALA A 219 17.73 25.80 16.13
CA ALA A 219 17.19 25.11 14.96
C ALA A 219 17.43 23.61 15.01
#